data_cb31e9be722269326ac29931bd75748c
#
_entry.id   cb31e9be722269326ac29931bd75748c
#
_cell.length_a   1.000
_cell.length_b   1.000
_cell.length_c   1.000
_cell.angle_alpha   90.00
_cell.angle_beta   90.00
_cell.angle_gamma   90.00
#
_symmetry.space_group_name_H-M   'P 1'
#
loop_
_entity.id
_entity.type
_entity.pdbx_description
1 polymer ?
#
loop_
_entity_poly.entity_id
_entity_poly.type
_entity_poly.pdbx_seq_one_letter_code
_entity_poly.pdbx_strand_id
1 'polypeptide(L)'
;MTLTQPLQRSEPPRNSFLDDLATFASEHRAQHWHGTFAEFLENILPKDPTRFARSSHQYLYDMLCWYRDANTVFDDPKLSAATDLFTHDLFGIEPALTRVTDYFKAAAAGSDVGRRLLLLLGPPSGGKSSMVILLKRGLEEYSHTDDGALYALAGSPLHESPLNLIPASMRGRFRDTYGVHITGELSPYSAARLSDEFAGDFMKFPVERVFISEASRVGVGTYAPHDPTTADIADLVGSVDLSKVANIGDEGDPRAWSWSGAVYAASRGVLEMIEILKVKREFLYLLLTLTQEKNVKVSRFPLIHLDETIIAHTNLAEFNRFLQEKENEALLDRMVIVKVPYTLSYKDEARIYRKLVSSASAFKLVHLDPHVLELAAVFAILTRLDKPQREGLDLTK
;
A
#
# COMPACT_ATOMS: atom_id res chain seq x y z
N MET A 1 -68.36 -6.57 0.46
CA MET A 1 -67.45 -7.72 0.59
C MET A 1 -66.59 -7.78 -0.66
N THR A 2 -65.42 -7.21 -0.58
CA THR A 2 -64.44 -7.18 -1.66
C THR A 2 -63.22 -7.92 -1.15
N LEU A 3 -62.99 -9.11 -1.65
CA LEU A 3 -61.86 -9.98 -1.31
C LEU A 3 -60.57 -9.39 -1.90
N THR A 4 -59.67 -8.97 -1.04
CA THR A 4 -58.32 -8.59 -1.36
C THR A 4 -57.53 -9.86 -1.72
N GLN A 5 -57.06 -9.92 -2.98
CA GLN A 5 -56.11 -10.95 -3.41
C GLN A 5 -54.76 -10.73 -2.72
N PRO A 6 -54.07 -11.77 -2.25
CA PRO A 6 -52.73 -11.64 -1.69
C PRO A 6 -51.72 -11.34 -2.82
N LEU A 7 -50.88 -10.34 -2.60
CA LEU A 7 -49.72 -10.03 -3.45
C LEU A 7 -48.81 -11.29 -3.53
N GLN A 8 -48.77 -11.87 -4.72
CA GLN A 8 -47.74 -12.87 -5.05
C GLN A 8 -46.37 -12.20 -4.97
N ARG A 9 -45.59 -12.55 -3.97
CA ARG A 9 -44.15 -12.30 -3.95
C ARG A 9 -43.55 -13.20 -5.02
N SER A 10 -43.09 -12.61 -6.13
CA SER A 10 -42.21 -13.29 -7.08
C SER A 10 -40.93 -13.66 -6.35
N GLU A 11 -40.68 -14.94 -6.16
CA GLU A 11 -39.35 -15.40 -5.71
C GLU A 11 -38.30 -14.95 -6.74
N PRO A 12 -37.17 -14.38 -6.32
CA PRO A 12 -36.08 -14.09 -7.25
C PRO A 12 -35.62 -15.41 -7.89
N PRO A 13 -35.28 -15.40 -9.19
CA PRO A 13 -34.88 -16.60 -9.88
C PRO A 13 -33.59 -17.14 -9.22
N ARG A 14 -33.69 -18.23 -8.46
CA ARG A 14 -32.58 -18.89 -7.79
C ARG A 14 -31.45 -19.32 -8.73
N ASN A 15 -31.75 -19.51 -9.99
CA ASN A 15 -30.78 -20.00 -10.98
C ASN A 15 -29.78 -18.91 -11.43
N SER A 16 -30.16 -17.64 -11.52
CA SER A 16 -29.26 -16.60 -12.03
C SER A 16 -28.06 -16.34 -11.12
N PHE A 17 -28.24 -16.31 -9.80
CA PHE A 17 -27.14 -16.09 -8.86
C PHE A 17 -26.14 -17.25 -8.82
N LEU A 18 -26.59 -18.49 -8.96
CA LEU A 18 -25.70 -19.66 -9.03
C LEU A 18 -24.91 -19.69 -10.33
N ASP A 19 -25.51 -19.29 -11.44
CA ASP A 19 -24.87 -19.17 -12.74
C ASP A 19 -23.83 -18.03 -12.73
N ASP A 20 -24.19 -16.88 -12.14
CA ASP A 20 -23.26 -15.76 -11.94
C ASP A 20 -22.09 -16.17 -11.05
N LEU A 21 -22.34 -16.90 -9.97
CA LEU A 21 -21.31 -17.41 -9.07
C LEU A 21 -20.41 -18.45 -9.76
N ALA A 22 -20.94 -19.32 -10.59
CA ALA A 22 -20.19 -20.28 -11.37
C ALA A 22 -19.31 -19.61 -12.42
N THR A 23 -19.83 -18.57 -13.08
CA THR A 23 -19.07 -17.74 -14.04
C THR A 23 -17.94 -17.04 -13.32
N PHE A 24 -18.23 -16.35 -12.22
CA PHE A 24 -17.20 -15.71 -11.38
C PHE A 24 -16.13 -16.72 -10.94
N ALA A 25 -16.52 -17.90 -10.46
CA ALA A 25 -15.57 -18.92 -10.04
C ALA A 25 -14.68 -19.43 -11.18
N SER A 26 -15.20 -19.50 -12.41
CA SER A 26 -14.43 -19.89 -13.60
C SER A 26 -13.43 -18.78 -14.00
N GLU A 27 -13.86 -17.54 -14.02
CA GLU A 27 -13.03 -16.37 -14.31
C GLU A 27 -11.93 -16.21 -13.25
N HIS A 28 -12.28 -16.35 -11.98
CA HIS A 28 -11.35 -16.29 -10.86
C HIS A 28 -10.28 -17.39 -10.96
N ARG A 29 -10.65 -18.62 -11.33
CA ARG A 29 -9.66 -19.69 -11.60
C ARG A 29 -8.75 -19.39 -12.79
N ALA A 30 -9.30 -18.80 -13.84
CA ALA A 30 -8.51 -18.42 -15.02
C ALA A 30 -7.48 -17.33 -14.71
N GLN A 31 -7.76 -16.45 -13.74
CA GLN A 31 -6.82 -15.44 -13.26
C GLN A 31 -5.68 -16.04 -12.42
N HIS A 32 -5.90 -17.17 -11.74
CA HIS A 32 -4.90 -17.85 -10.92
C HIS A 32 -3.97 -18.73 -11.79
N TRP A 33 -2.97 -18.08 -12.38
CA TRP A 33 -1.95 -18.80 -13.12
C TRP A 33 -0.94 -19.46 -12.18
N HIS A 34 -0.66 -20.73 -12.42
CA HIS A 34 0.39 -21.51 -11.78
C HIS A 34 1.21 -22.23 -12.83
N GLY A 35 2.52 -22.25 -12.67
CA GLY A 35 3.42 -22.95 -13.56
C GLY A 35 4.83 -23.02 -12.98
N THR A 36 5.77 -23.52 -13.77
CA THR A 36 7.19 -23.52 -13.44
C THR A 36 7.85 -22.19 -13.83
N PHE A 37 9.04 -21.94 -13.31
CA PHE A 37 9.82 -20.78 -13.73
C PHE A 37 10.15 -20.82 -15.22
N ALA A 38 10.38 -22.02 -15.78
CA ALA A 38 10.55 -22.19 -17.23
C ALA A 38 9.33 -21.69 -18.02
N GLU A 39 8.13 -22.12 -17.63
CA GLU A 39 6.88 -21.69 -18.27
C GLU A 39 6.60 -20.19 -18.08
N PHE A 40 7.00 -19.62 -16.94
CA PHE A 40 6.94 -18.19 -16.72
C PHE A 40 7.83 -17.42 -17.71
N LEU A 41 9.07 -17.87 -17.90
CA LEU A 41 10.01 -17.26 -18.85
C LEU A 41 9.57 -17.40 -20.31
N GLU A 42 8.90 -18.50 -20.67
CA GLU A 42 8.45 -18.77 -22.03
C GLU A 42 7.14 -18.08 -22.39
N ASN A 43 6.17 -18.09 -21.47
CA ASN A 43 4.77 -17.73 -21.79
C ASN A 43 4.31 -16.40 -21.19
N ILE A 44 4.93 -15.94 -20.10
CA ILE A 44 4.49 -14.76 -19.36
C ILE A 44 5.46 -13.59 -19.57
N LEU A 45 6.72 -13.78 -19.23
CA LEU A 45 7.73 -12.73 -19.29
C LEU A 45 7.84 -12.02 -20.66
N PRO A 46 7.81 -12.71 -21.80
CA PRO A 46 7.97 -12.08 -23.11
C PRO A 46 6.82 -11.13 -23.50
N LYS A 47 5.66 -11.22 -22.83
CA LYS A 47 4.53 -10.32 -23.09
C LYS A 47 4.84 -8.89 -22.74
N ASP A 48 5.47 -8.67 -21.59
CA ASP A 48 5.94 -7.35 -21.14
C ASP A 48 7.01 -7.51 -20.04
N PRO A 49 8.28 -7.68 -20.41
CA PRO A 49 9.36 -7.86 -19.44
C PRO A 49 9.49 -6.69 -18.45
N THR A 50 9.21 -5.47 -18.91
CA THR A 50 9.33 -4.26 -18.10
C THR A 50 8.28 -4.25 -16.98
N ARG A 51 7.06 -4.65 -17.30
CA ARG A 51 5.95 -4.77 -16.37
C ARG A 51 6.26 -5.73 -15.22
N PHE A 52 6.85 -6.89 -15.52
CA PHE A 52 7.11 -7.91 -14.49
C PHE A 52 8.35 -7.63 -13.64
N ALA A 53 9.17 -6.65 -14.02
CA ALA A 53 10.34 -6.20 -13.28
C ALA A 53 10.14 -4.87 -12.54
N ARG A 54 8.91 -4.35 -12.50
CA ARG A 54 8.59 -3.09 -11.81
C ARG A 54 8.99 -3.12 -10.34
N SER A 55 9.55 -2.01 -9.87
CA SER A 55 9.69 -1.75 -8.44
C SER A 55 8.34 -1.43 -7.80
N SER A 56 8.26 -1.49 -6.47
CA SER A 56 7.06 -1.12 -5.71
C SER A 56 6.59 0.31 -6.02
N HIS A 57 7.52 1.26 -6.20
CA HIS A 57 7.19 2.64 -6.59
C HIS A 57 6.62 2.74 -8.01
N GLN A 58 7.20 1.99 -8.97
CA GLN A 58 6.67 1.92 -10.33
C GLN A 58 5.27 1.32 -10.34
N TYR A 59 5.07 0.24 -9.59
CA TYR A 59 3.79 -0.42 -9.49
C TYR A 59 2.69 0.51 -8.93
N LEU A 60 3.02 1.27 -7.86
CA LEU A 60 2.12 2.28 -7.30
C LEU A 60 1.80 3.42 -8.29
N TYR A 61 2.82 3.91 -8.99
CA TYR A 61 2.61 4.98 -9.96
C TYR A 61 1.78 4.51 -11.17
N ASP A 62 2.02 3.30 -11.67
CA ASP A 62 1.24 2.70 -12.75
C ASP A 62 -0.23 2.50 -12.32
N MET A 63 -0.48 2.08 -11.10
CA MET A 63 -1.82 2.02 -10.53
C MET A 63 -2.52 3.38 -10.53
N LEU A 64 -1.83 4.46 -10.11
CA LEU A 64 -2.38 5.81 -10.17
C LEU A 64 -2.69 6.26 -11.60
N CYS A 65 -1.81 5.92 -12.56
CA CYS A 65 -2.03 6.19 -13.98
C CYS A 65 -3.24 5.40 -14.52
N TRP A 66 -3.37 4.13 -14.13
CA TRP A 66 -4.49 3.28 -14.54
C TRP A 66 -5.83 3.87 -14.09
N TYR A 67 -5.95 4.36 -12.86
CA TYR A 67 -7.17 5.05 -12.39
C TYR A 67 -7.46 6.32 -13.19
N ARG A 68 -6.44 7.13 -13.47
CA ARG A 68 -6.59 8.32 -14.31
C ARG A 68 -7.15 7.96 -15.69
N ASP A 69 -6.57 6.97 -16.36
CA ASP A 69 -6.91 6.61 -17.74
C ASP A 69 -8.27 5.89 -17.82
N ALA A 70 -8.66 5.14 -16.79
CA ALA A 70 -9.96 4.51 -16.69
C ALA A 70 -11.12 5.53 -16.55
N ASN A 71 -10.85 6.70 -15.99
CA ASN A 71 -11.84 7.74 -15.70
C ASN A 71 -11.83 8.92 -16.69
N THR A 72 -11.06 8.88 -17.77
CA THR A 72 -10.91 9.96 -18.77
C THR A 72 -12.18 10.36 -19.55
N VAL A 73 -13.37 10.01 -19.06
CA VAL A 73 -14.63 10.49 -19.62
C VAL A 73 -14.89 11.98 -19.29
N PHE A 74 -14.11 12.60 -18.41
CA PHE A 74 -14.24 14.01 -18.03
C PHE A 74 -12.97 14.80 -18.35
N ASP A 75 -13.01 15.51 -19.46
CA ASP A 75 -11.98 16.36 -20.03
C ASP A 75 -11.83 17.67 -19.22
N ASP A 76 -11.19 17.65 -18.04
CA ASP A 76 -10.73 18.85 -17.37
C ASP A 76 -9.18 18.85 -17.31
N PRO A 77 -8.51 19.63 -18.19
CA PRO A 77 -7.04 19.68 -18.28
C PRO A 77 -6.36 20.25 -17.04
N LYS A 78 -7.10 20.71 -16.02
CA LYS A 78 -6.57 21.20 -14.74
C LYS A 78 -6.46 20.13 -13.67
N LEU A 79 -7.06 18.95 -13.88
CA LEU A 79 -6.91 17.85 -12.95
C LEU A 79 -5.61 17.09 -13.24
N SER A 80 -4.68 17.11 -12.27
CA SER A 80 -3.44 16.35 -12.35
C SER A 80 -3.72 14.83 -12.22
N ALA A 81 -2.79 14.01 -12.66
CA ALA A 81 -2.86 12.54 -12.69
C ALA A 81 -3.28 11.84 -11.36
N ALA A 82 -3.28 12.58 -10.25
CA ALA A 82 -3.61 12.08 -8.93
C ALA A 82 -5.09 12.05 -8.59
N THR A 83 -5.92 12.65 -9.44
CA THR A 83 -7.24 13.08 -9.00
C THR A 83 -8.26 11.97 -8.96
N ASP A 84 -8.17 10.97 -9.81
CA ASP A 84 -9.29 10.04 -9.99
C ASP A 84 -9.46 9.00 -8.88
N LEU A 85 -8.37 8.47 -8.34
CA LEU A 85 -8.45 7.58 -7.16
C LEU A 85 -9.00 8.30 -5.91
N PHE A 86 -8.74 9.61 -5.79
CA PHE A 86 -9.00 10.38 -4.58
C PHE A 86 -10.21 11.31 -4.66
N THR A 87 -10.64 11.72 -5.87
CA THR A 87 -11.62 12.80 -6.12
C THR A 87 -12.99 12.56 -5.50
N HIS A 88 -13.40 11.31 -5.38
CA HIS A 88 -14.71 10.96 -4.80
C HIS A 88 -14.67 10.82 -3.28
N ASP A 89 -13.50 10.78 -2.68
CA ASP A 89 -13.31 10.44 -1.28
C ASP A 89 -12.63 11.53 -0.45
N LEU A 90 -11.73 12.30 -1.06
CA LEU A 90 -10.93 13.32 -0.40
C LEU A 90 -11.17 14.69 -1.03
N PHE A 91 -11.51 15.67 -0.22
CA PHE A 91 -11.87 17.00 -0.68
C PHE A 91 -11.07 18.07 0.07
N GLY A 92 -10.61 19.10 -0.64
CA GLY A 92 -9.94 20.26 -0.07
C GLY A 92 -8.49 20.03 0.36
N ILE A 93 -7.88 18.91 -0.06
CA ILE A 93 -6.46 18.59 0.19
C ILE A 93 -5.70 18.30 -1.12
N GLU A 94 -6.18 18.82 -2.25
CA GLU A 94 -5.63 18.58 -3.59
C GLU A 94 -4.11 18.89 -3.66
N PRO A 95 -3.56 19.94 -3.00
CA PRO A 95 -2.13 20.19 -3.02
C PRO A 95 -1.30 19.07 -2.36
N ALA A 96 -1.87 18.39 -1.36
CA ALA A 96 -1.21 17.25 -0.72
C ALA A 96 -1.27 16.02 -1.63
N LEU A 97 -2.40 15.77 -2.28
CA LEU A 97 -2.59 14.68 -3.25
C LEU A 97 -1.61 14.82 -4.43
N THR A 98 -1.48 16.02 -4.98
CA THR A 98 -0.52 16.31 -6.05
C THR A 98 0.91 15.99 -5.61
N ARG A 99 1.32 16.41 -4.41
CA ARG A 99 2.68 16.13 -3.91
C ARG A 99 2.94 14.64 -3.70
N VAL A 100 1.93 13.89 -3.24
CA VAL A 100 2.04 12.42 -3.10
C VAL A 100 2.20 11.76 -4.47
N THR A 101 1.45 12.21 -5.47
CA THR A 101 1.59 11.70 -6.85
C THR A 101 2.93 12.07 -7.46
N ASP A 102 3.41 13.29 -7.26
CA ASP A 102 4.73 13.75 -7.73
C ASP A 102 5.85 12.93 -7.08
N TYR A 103 5.70 12.57 -5.79
CA TYR A 103 6.63 11.66 -5.12
C TYR A 103 6.68 10.31 -5.83
N PHE A 104 5.53 9.67 -6.07
CA PHE A 104 5.49 8.37 -6.75
C PHE A 104 6.02 8.45 -8.17
N LYS A 105 5.68 9.50 -8.91
CA LYS A 105 6.19 9.75 -10.27
C LYS A 105 7.72 9.86 -10.29
N ALA A 106 8.28 10.64 -9.38
CA ALA A 106 9.73 10.82 -9.30
C ALA A 106 10.43 9.53 -8.87
N ALA A 107 9.88 8.81 -7.87
CA ALA A 107 10.41 7.54 -7.39
C ALA A 107 10.34 6.44 -8.47
N ALA A 108 9.24 6.34 -9.22
CA ALA A 108 9.06 5.42 -10.33
C ALA A 108 10.06 5.66 -11.47
N ALA A 109 10.45 6.93 -11.69
CA ALA A 109 11.49 7.30 -12.65
C ALA A 109 12.92 6.97 -12.18
N GLY A 110 13.08 6.33 -11.01
CA GLY A 110 14.39 5.94 -10.47
C GLY A 110 15.17 7.08 -9.83
N SER A 111 14.52 8.19 -9.48
CA SER A 111 15.18 9.30 -8.76
C SER A 111 15.49 8.90 -7.31
N ASP A 112 16.40 9.64 -6.68
CA ASP A 112 16.83 9.45 -5.30
C ASP A 112 15.69 9.62 -4.27
N VAL A 113 14.58 10.22 -4.69
CA VAL A 113 13.34 10.35 -3.91
C VAL A 113 12.78 8.98 -3.49
N GLY A 114 12.90 7.96 -4.36
CA GLY A 114 12.46 6.59 -4.06
C GLY A 114 13.27 5.88 -2.97
N ARG A 115 14.38 6.47 -2.52
CA ARG A 115 15.18 6.00 -1.38
C ARG A 115 14.80 6.67 -0.06
N ARG A 116 13.72 7.44 -0.05
CA ARG A 116 13.23 8.16 1.11
C ARG A 116 11.83 7.71 1.45
N LEU A 117 11.54 7.59 2.74
CA LEU A 117 10.17 7.29 3.16
C LEU A 117 9.24 8.51 2.95
N LEU A 118 8.00 8.26 2.59
CA LEU A 118 6.97 9.29 2.48
C LEU A 118 6.31 9.52 3.84
N LEU A 119 6.48 10.73 4.42
CA LEU A 119 5.87 11.10 5.69
C LEU A 119 4.68 12.06 5.48
N LEU A 120 3.47 11.60 5.78
CA LEU A 120 2.27 12.42 5.79
C LEU A 120 2.14 13.14 7.14
N LEU A 121 2.27 14.44 7.12
CA LEU A 121 2.27 15.29 8.32
C LEU A 121 1.00 16.13 8.38
N GLY A 122 0.21 15.99 9.44
CA GLY A 122 -0.98 16.82 9.61
C GLY A 122 -1.80 16.47 10.85
N PRO A 123 -2.85 17.24 11.12
CA PRO A 123 -3.69 17.03 12.29
C PRO A 123 -4.47 15.72 12.24
N PRO A 124 -4.97 15.22 13.37
CA PRO A 124 -5.91 14.10 13.39
C PRO A 124 -7.13 14.41 12.51
N SER A 125 -7.68 13.38 11.87
CA SER A 125 -8.84 13.52 10.95
C SER A 125 -8.60 14.44 9.73
N GLY A 126 -7.35 14.73 9.37
CA GLY A 126 -7.00 15.54 8.20
C GLY A 126 -6.99 14.75 6.87
N GLY A 127 -7.43 13.49 6.84
CA GLY A 127 -7.47 12.68 5.61
C GLY A 127 -6.24 11.80 5.35
N LYS A 128 -5.20 11.84 6.20
CA LYS A 128 -3.97 11.05 6.02
C LYS A 128 -4.23 9.55 5.89
N SER A 129 -4.90 8.96 6.88
CA SER A 129 -5.22 7.52 6.87
C SER A 129 -6.18 7.16 5.74
N SER A 130 -7.14 8.04 5.41
CA SER A 130 -8.05 7.81 4.28
C SER A 130 -7.29 7.77 2.95
N MET A 131 -6.26 8.62 2.77
CA MET A 131 -5.39 8.60 1.60
C MET A 131 -4.66 7.24 1.46
N VAL A 132 -4.09 6.73 2.57
CA VAL A 132 -3.39 5.45 2.55
C VAL A 132 -4.36 4.29 2.32
N ILE A 133 -5.56 4.32 2.91
CA ILE A 133 -6.60 3.32 2.68
C ILE A 133 -6.99 3.27 1.19
N LEU A 134 -7.15 4.43 0.54
CA LEU A 134 -7.46 4.48 -0.88
C LEU A 134 -6.32 3.93 -1.74
N LEU A 135 -5.07 4.25 -1.42
CA LEU A 135 -3.91 3.66 -2.10
C LEU A 135 -3.88 2.13 -1.97
N LYS A 136 -4.15 1.59 -0.78
CA LYS A 136 -4.21 0.14 -0.55
C LYS A 136 -5.31 -0.51 -1.37
N ARG A 137 -6.53 0.04 -1.33
CA ARG A 137 -7.66 -0.46 -2.16
C ARG A 137 -7.35 -0.38 -3.64
N GLY A 138 -6.77 0.73 -4.09
CA GLY A 138 -6.33 0.88 -5.47
C GLY A 138 -5.34 -0.20 -5.89
N LEU A 139 -4.39 -0.56 -5.04
CA LEU A 139 -3.45 -1.65 -5.29
C LEU A 139 -4.15 -3.02 -5.37
N GLU A 140 -5.12 -3.28 -4.46
CA GLU A 140 -5.92 -4.50 -4.51
C GLU A 140 -6.67 -4.60 -5.84
N GLU A 141 -7.44 -3.58 -6.22
CA GLU A 141 -8.20 -3.57 -7.48
C GLU A 141 -7.29 -3.67 -8.71
N TYR A 142 -6.20 -2.91 -8.74
CA TYR A 142 -5.24 -2.93 -9.85
C TYR A 142 -4.60 -4.31 -10.04
N SER A 143 -4.29 -5.02 -8.95
CA SER A 143 -3.66 -6.36 -9.02
C SER A 143 -4.52 -7.41 -9.71
N HIS A 144 -5.85 -7.21 -9.75
CA HIS A 144 -6.78 -8.09 -10.44
C HIS A 144 -6.84 -7.84 -11.96
N THR A 145 -6.31 -6.72 -12.43
CA THR A 145 -6.24 -6.41 -13.87
C THR A 145 -5.07 -7.14 -14.54
N ASP A 146 -5.08 -7.20 -15.86
CA ASP A 146 -3.93 -7.72 -16.61
C ASP A 146 -2.74 -6.77 -16.55
N ASP A 147 -2.98 -5.44 -16.48
CA ASP A 147 -1.95 -4.43 -16.34
C ASP A 147 -1.28 -4.47 -14.96
N GLY A 148 -2.04 -4.82 -13.94
CA GLY A 148 -1.57 -5.00 -12.57
C GLY A 148 -1.09 -6.41 -12.22
N ALA A 149 -0.98 -7.33 -13.19
CA ALA A 149 -0.58 -8.70 -12.90
C ALA A 149 0.78 -8.80 -12.21
N LEU A 150 0.81 -9.50 -11.08
CA LEU A 150 2.01 -9.80 -10.30
C LEU A 150 2.24 -11.31 -10.24
N TYR A 151 3.50 -11.72 -10.36
CA TYR A 151 3.92 -13.11 -10.22
C TYR A 151 4.95 -13.24 -9.11
N ALA A 152 4.84 -14.31 -8.34
CA ALA A 152 5.73 -14.59 -7.22
C ALA A 152 6.21 -16.05 -7.24
N LEU A 153 7.26 -16.33 -6.49
CA LEU A 153 7.68 -17.68 -6.17
C LEU A 153 6.63 -18.33 -5.28
N ALA A 154 6.02 -19.40 -5.75
CA ALA A 154 4.93 -20.05 -5.03
C ALA A 154 5.36 -20.54 -3.65
N GLY A 155 4.55 -20.19 -2.64
CA GLY A 155 4.81 -20.50 -1.24
C GLY A 155 5.94 -19.69 -0.59
N SER A 156 6.47 -18.65 -1.25
CA SER A 156 7.39 -17.70 -0.62
C SER A 156 6.63 -16.76 0.32
N PRO A 157 7.01 -16.65 1.59
CA PRO A 157 6.34 -15.75 2.54
C PRO A 157 6.59 -14.25 2.23
N LEU A 158 7.53 -13.96 1.33
CA LEU A 158 7.84 -12.61 0.86
C LEU A 158 7.17 -12.28 -0.47
N HIS A 159 6.48 -13.23 -1.10
CA HIS A 159 5.91 -13.08 -2.45
C HIS A 159 6.93 -12.50 -3.45
N GLU A 160 8.18 -12.95 -3.33
CA GLU A 160 9.31 -12.41 -4.07
C GLU A 160 9.22 -12.65 -5.58
N SER A 161 9.84 -11.75 -6.35
CA SER A 161 9.81 -11.83 -7.80
C SER A 161 10.45 -13.11 -8.33
N PRO A 162 9.85 -13.82 -9.30
CA PRO A 162 10.47 -14.95 -9.95
C PRO A 162 11.82 -14.61 -10.59
N LEU A 163 12.03 -13.36 -10.98
CA LEU A 163 13.28 -12.90 -11.57
C LEU A 163 14.48 -13.01 -10.62
N ASN A 164 14.24 -13.09 -9.30
CA ASN A 164 15.30 -13.31 -8.33
C ASN A 164 15.98 -14.70 -8.45
N LEU A 165 15.32 -15.66 -9.11
CA LEU A 165 15.93 -16.97 -9.44
C LEU A 165 17.05 -16.88 -10.49
N ILE A 166 17.10 -15.78 -11.27
CA ILE A 166 18.13 -15.61 -12.30
C ILE A 166 19.48 -15.40 -11.64
N PRO A 167 20.45 -16.31 -11.88
CA PRO A 167 21.78 -16.21 -11.29
C PRO A 167 22.49 -14.89 -11.65
N ALA A 168 23.24 -14.34 -10.72
CA ALA A 168 23.95 -13.06 -10.90
C ALA A 168 24.81 -13.03 -12.19
N SER A 169 25.45 -14.15 -12.54
CA SER A 169 26.25 -14.30 -13.76
C SER A 169 25.44 -14.17 -15.06
N MET A 170 24.11 -14.43 -15.01
CA MET A 170 23.24 -14.38 -16.18
C MET A 170 22.45 -13.04 -16.29
N ARG A 171 22.43 -12.21 -15.24
CA ARG A 171 21.67 -10.97 -15.21
C ARG A 171 22.11 -9.94 -16.26
N GLY A 172 23.41 -9.90 -16.58
CA GLY A 172 23.92 -9.07 -17.67
C GLY A 172 23.31 -9.45 -19.02
N ARG A 173 23.33 -10.75 -19.35
CA ARG A 173 22.71 -11.27 -20.58
C ARG A 173 21.20 -11.07 -20.58
N PHE A 174 20.53 -11.27 -19.44
CA PHE A 174 19.09 -11.02 -19.30
C PHE A 174 18.74 -9.56 -19.61
N ARG A 175 19.50 -8.61 -19.06
CA ARG A 175 19.33 -7.18 -19.33
C ARG A 175 19.52 -6.87 -20.82
N ASP A 176 20.54 -7.45 -21.47
CA ASP A 176 20.82 -7.21 -22.88
C ASP A 176 19.72 -7.80 -23.79
N THR A 177 19.03 -8.86 -23.32
CA THR A 177 17.95 -9.53 -24.08
C THR A 177 16.60 -8.83 -23.89
N TYR A 178 16.24 -8.44 -22.64
CA TYR A 178 14.91 -7.96 -22.27
C TYR A 178 14.87 -6.46 -21.92
N GLY A 179 16.02 -5.78 -21.87
CA GLY A 179 16.11 -4.36 -21.49
C GLY A 179 15.85 -4.09 -20.00
N VAL A 180 15.81 -5.13 -19.16
CA VAL A 180 15.38 -5.06 -17.76
C VAL A 180 16.54 -5.36 -16.82
N HIS A 181 16.64 -4.57 -15.74
CA HIS A 181 17.63 -4.75 -14.69
C HIS A 181 17.01 -5.42 -13.46
N ILE A 182 17.60 -6.53 -13.02
CA ILE A 182 17.18 -7.27 -11.83
C ILE A 182 17.98 -6.75 -10.63
N THR A 183 17.31 -6.13 -9.66
CA THR A 183 17.92 -5.59 -8.43
C THR A 183 17.76 -6.51 -7.23
N GLY A 184 16.74 -7.38 -7.24
CA GLY A 184 16.42 -8.28 -6.13
C GLY A 184 17.39 -9.46 -6.02
N GLU A 185 17.46 -10.03 -4.83
CA GLU A 185 18.17 -11.27 -4.54
C GLU A 185 17.18 -12.30 -3.99
N LEU A 186 17.50 -13.58 -4.18
CA LEU A 186 16.68 -14.67 -3.65
C LEU A 186 16.76 -14.67 -2.12
N SER A 187 15.62 -14.76 -1.46
CA SER A 187 15.57 -14.83 0.00
C SER A 187 16.23 -16.10 0.54
N PRO A 188 16.76 -16.08 1.78
CA PRO A 188 17.28 -17.29 2.40
C PRO A 188 16.27 -18.44 2.45
N TYR A 189 14.99 -18.13 2.62
CA TYR A 189 13.91 -19.11 2.61
C TYR A 189 13.76 -19.81 1.26
N SER A 190 13.65 -19.04 0.19
CA SER A 190 13.52 -19.61 -1.16
C SER A 190 14.81 -20.25 -1.66
N ALA A 191 15.98 -19.76 -1.21
CA ALA A 191 17.27 -20.39 -1.51
C ALA A 191 17.38 -21.78 -0.86
N ALA A 192 16.95 -21.93 0.39
CA ALA A 192 16.90 -23.23 1.07
C ALA A 192 15.94 -24.20 0.34
N ARG A 193 14.74 -23.72 -0.03
CA ARG A 193 13.78 -24.53 -0.81
C ARG A 193 14.33 -24.94 -2.17
N LEU A 194 15.02 -24.04 -2.87
CA LEU A 194 15.64 -24.34 -4.18
C LEU A 194 16.65 -25.49 -4.05
N SER A 195 17.45 -25.48 -2.99
CA SER A 195 18.41 -26.55 -2.72
C SER A 195 17.73 -27.87 -2.36
N ASP A 196 16.81 -27.83 -1.39
CA ASP A 196 16.26 -29.03 -0.74
C ASP A 196 15.17 -29.71 -1.59
N GLU A 197 14.26 -28.92 -2.18
CA GLU A 197 13.10 -29.44 -2.91
C GLU A 197 13.40 -29.64 -4.40
N PHE A 198 14.30 -28.82 -4.98
CA PHE A 198 14.56 -28.81 -6.42
C PHE A 198 16.00 -29.16 -6.79
N ALA A 199 16.84 -29.55 -5.82
CA ALA A 199 18.25 -29.88 -6.04
C ALA A 199 19.04 -28.80 -6.81
N GLY A 200 18.70 -27.53 -6.61
CA GLY A 200 19.29 -26.38 -7.31
C GLY A 200 18.74 -26.11 -8.72
N ASP A 201 17.79 -26.90 -9.22
CA ASP A 201 17.16 -26.70 -10.53
C ASP A 201 16.11 -25.59 -10.45
N PHE A 202 16.54 -24.34 -10.66
CA PHE A 202 15.66 -23.18 -10.61
C PHE A 202 14.60 -23.16 -11.71
N MET A 203 14.79 -23.88 -12.83
CA MET A 203 13.81 -23.94 -13.92
C MET A 203 12.51 -24.64 -13.51
N LYS A 204 12.58 -25.54 -12.53
CA LYS A 204 11.42 -26.26 -11.98
C LYS A 204 10.74 -25.56 -10.80
N PHE A 205 11.32 -24.45 -10.31
CA PHE A 205 10.74 -23.76 -9.18
C PHE A 205 9.32 -23.27 -9.53
N PRO A 206 8.31 -23.51 -8.67
CA PRO A 206 6.95 -23.11 -8.97
C PRO A 206 6.76 -21.58 -8.83
N VAL A 207 6.01 -21.03 -9.79
CA VAL A 207 5.64 -19.61 -9.87
C VAL A 207 4.13 -19.51 -9.92
N GLU A 208 3.58 -18.53 -9.25
CA GLU A 208 2.14 -18.27 -9.21
C GLU A 208 1.81 -16.79 -9.44
N ARG A 209 0.62 -16.52 -9.98
CA ARG A 209 0.06 -15.17 -9.99
C ARG A 209 -0.47 -14.86 -8.60
N VAL A 210 -0.07 -13.72 -8.06
CA VAL A 210 -0.51 -13.24 -6.73
C VAL A 210 -1.32 -11.97 -6.85
N PHE A 211 -2.27 -11.78 -5.93
CA PHE A 211 -3.11 -10.61 -5.84
C PHE A 211 -2.79 -9.87 -4.55
N ILE A 212 -2.67 -8.55 -4.63
CA ILE A 212 -2.46 -7.74 -3.44
C ILE A 212 -3.73 -7.79 -2.59
N SER A 213 -3.55 -8.01 -1.30
CA SER A 213 -4.64 -8.05 -0.32
C SER A 213 -4.14 -7.73 1.07
N GLU A 214 -4.68 -6.69 1.70
CA GLU A 214 -4.38 -6.36 3.09
C GLU A 214 -4.85 -7.48 4.03
N ALA A 215 -6.04 -8.05 3.79
CA ALA A 215 -6.60 -9.12 4.59
C ALA A 215 -5.74 -10.39 4.57
N SER A 216 -5.17 -10.73 3.42
CA SER A 216 -4.28 -11.89 3.24
C SER A 216 -2.80 -11.56 3.48
N ARG A 217 -2.47 -10.31 3.81
CA ARG A 217 -1.11 -9.83 4.05
C ARG A 217 -0.17 -10.03 2.85
N VAL A 218 -0.66 -9.76 1.65
CA VAL A 218 0.08 -9.84 0.39
C VAL A 218 0.25 -8.43 -0.17
N GLY A 219 1.47 -7.94 -0.27
CA GLY A 219 1.79 -6.61 -0.82
C GLY A 219 1.34 -5.43 0.05
N VAL A 220 0.70 -5.68 1.18
CA VAL A 220 0.29 -4.64 2.14
C VAL A 220 0.67 -5.06 3.55
N GLY A 221 1.51 -4.25 4.18
CA GLY A 221 1.86 -4.37 5.59
C GLY A 221 1.40 -3.12 6.34
N THR A 222 0.82 -3.30 7.52
CA THR A 222 0.46 -2.18 8.40
C THR A 222 1.10 -2.40 9.76
N TYR A 223 1.82 -1.39 10.23
CA TYR A 223 2.40 -1.36 11.56
C TYR A 223 1.80 -0.21 12.36
N ALA A 224 1.09 -0.56 13.44
CA ALA A 224 0.46 0.37 14.35
C ALA A 224 0.86 0.00 15.79
N PRO A 225 1.79 0.71 16.43
CA PRO A 225 2.17 0.40 17.79
C PRO A 225 1.01 0.71 18.75
N HIS A 226 0.55 -0.29 19.49
CA HIS A 226 -0.48 -0.08 20.53
C HIS A 226 0.06 0.76 21.68
N ASP A 227 1.31 0.49 22.09
CA ASP A 227 2.04 1.26 23.09
C ASP A 227 3.50 1.42 22.58
N PRO A 228 3.96 2.67 22.39
CA PRO A 228 5.33 2.94 21.95
C PRO A 228 6.42 2.37 22.87
N THR A 229 6.12 2.17 24.15
CA THR A 229 7.07 1.65 25.14
C THR A 229 7.25 0.14 25.07
N THR A 230 6.21 -0.58 24.64
CA THR A 230 6.18 -2.03 24.52
C THR A 230 6.34 -2.52 23.07
N ALA A 231 6.45 -1.60 22.12
CA ALA A 231 6.64 -1.94 20.71
C ALA A 231 7.87 -2.85 20.55
N ASP A 232 7.67 -4.02 19.91
CA ASP A 232 8.73 -4.98 19.63
C ASP A 232 9.11 -4.91 18.14
N ILE A 233 10.40 -4.91 17.87
CA ILE A 233 10.93 -4.95 16.51
C ILE A 233 10.55 -6.27 15.81
N ALA A 234 10.28 -7.32 16.58
CA ALA A 234 9.79 -8.59 16.07
C ALA A 234 8.45 -8.49 15.33
N ASP A 235 7.58 -7.55 15.71
CA ASP A 235 6.32 -7.29 14.98
C ASP A 235 6.57 -6.75 13.57
N LEU A 236 7.72 -6.07 13.39
CA LEU A 236 8.10 -5.50 12.11
C LEU A 236 8.89 -6.49 11.24
N VAL A 237 9.87 -7.20 11.82
CA VAL A 237 10.80 -8.07 11.08
C VAL A 237 10.69 -9.56 11.42
N GLY A 238 9.75 -9.96 12.27
CA GLY A 238 9.61 -11.34 12.70
C GLY A 238 10.62 -11.75 13.78
N SER A 239 10.55 -13.01 14.17
CA SER A 239 11.39 -13.61 15.21
C SER A 239 11.61 -15.10 14.93
N VAL A 240 12.49 -15.74 15.69
CA VAL A 240 12.66 -17.19 15.64
C VAL A 240 11.42 -17.89 16.19
N ASP A 241 10.89 -18.84 15.44
CA ASP A 241 9.76 -19.69 15.83
C ASP A 241 10.31 -20.93 16.55
N LEU A 242 10.24 -20.91 17.87
CA LEU A 242 10.76 -22.01 18.71
C LEU A 242 10.05 -23.35 18.43
N SER A 243 8.81 -23.33 17.98
CA SER A 243 8.09 -24.56 17.61
C SER A 243 8.69 -25.20 16.36
N LYS A 244 9.09 -24.38 15.40
CA LYS A 244 9.78 -24.84 14.18
C LYS A 244 11.20 -25.28 14.49
N VAL A 245 11.91 -24.56 15.35
CA VAL A 245 13.26 -24.97 15.83
C VAL A 245 13.24 -26.36 16.45
N ALA A 246 12.23 -26.66 17.27
CA ALA A 246 12.11 -27.98 17.89
C ALA A 246 11.97 -29.12 16.87
N ASN A 247 11.40 -28.84 15.70
CA ASN A 247 11.25 -29.84 14.63
C ASN A 247 12.47 -29.89 13.69
N ILE A 248 13.11 -28.77 13.43
CA ILE A 248 14.22 -28.63 12.46
C ILE A 248 15.58 -28.93 13.14
N GLY A 249 15.70 -28.59 14.43
CA GLY A 249 16.92 -28.81 15.20
C GLY A 249 17.99 -27.72 15.05
N ASP A 250 17.75 -26.70 14.20
CA ASP A 250 18.68 -25.60 13.96
C ASP A 250 17.95 -24.24 13.98
N GLU A 251 18.35 -23.38 14.90
CA GLU A 251 17.83 -22.00 14.98
C GLU A 251 18.30 -21.09 13.82
N GLY A 252 19.37 -21.46 13.12
CA GLY A 252 19.90 -20.75 11.96
C GLY A 252 19.19 -21.10 10.65
N ASP A 253 18.31 -22.10 10.64
CA ASP A 253 17.57 -22.50 9.46
C ASP A 253 16.53 -21.42 9.08
N PRO A 254 16.52 -20.90 7.84
CA PRO A 254 15.53 -19.91 7.40
C PRO A 254 14.09 -20.36 7.56
N ARG A 255 13.81 -21.66 7.60
CA ARG A 255 12.47 -22.22 7.82
C ARG A 255 12.01 -22.12 9.29
N ALA A 256 12.97 -21.98 10.22
CA ALA A 256 12.71 -21.74 11.64
C ALA A 256 12.33 -20.28 11.93
N TRP A 257 12.45 -19.39 10.96
CA TRP A 257 12.05 -17.98 11.10
C TRP A 257 10.54 -17.80 10.95
N SER A 258 9.96 -16.93 11.77
CA SER A 258 8.58 -16.47 11.62
C SER A 258 8.58 -15.27 10.67
N TRP A 259 8.17 -15.48 9.43
CA TRP A 259 8.04 -14.46 8.39
C TRP A 259 6.76 -13.62 8.53
N SER A 260 6.25 -13.48 9.77
CA SER A 260 5.01 -12.77 10.06
C SER A 260 5.17 -11.24 10.20
N GLY A 261 6.39 -10.71 10.11
CA GLY A 261 6.66 -9.29 10.21
C GLY A 261 5.93 -8.44 9.16
N ALA A 262 5.61 -7.19 9.52
CA ALA A 262 4.87 -6.30 8.61
C ALA A 262 5.66 -5.98 7.33
N VAL A 263 6.99 -5.93 7.38
CA VAL A 263 7.85 -5.69 6.20
C VAL A 263 7.72 -6.80 5.16
N TYR A 264 7.55 -8.06 5.58
CA TYR A 264 7.41 -9.17 4.63
C TYR A 264 6.06 -9.15 3.94
N ALA A 265 5.00 -8.81 4.69
CA ALA A 265 3.66 -8.63 4.13
C ALA A 265 3.61 -7.49 3.11
N ALA A 266 4.41 -6.43 3.31
CA ALA A 266 4.49 -5.26 2.44
C ALA A 266 5.32 -5.48 1.17
N SER A 267 6.03 -6.58 1.07
CA SER A 267 6.93 -6.85 -0.06
C SER A 267 6.22 -6.66 -1.40
N ARG A 268 6.86 -5.90 -2.30
CA ARG A 268 6.38 -5.49 -3.63
C ARG A 268 5.17 -4.55 -3.64
N GLY A 269 4.82 -3.97 -2.49
CA GLY A 269 3.71 -3.04 -2.36
C GLY A 269 3.98 -1.94 -1.34
N VAL A 270 3.14 -1.82 -0.30
CA VAL A 270 3.14 -0.71 0.65
C VAL A 270 3.27 -1.17 2.09
N LEU A 271 4.21 -0.57 2.82
CA LEU A 271 4.27 -0.61 4.28
C LEU A 271 3.71 0.69 4.85
N GLU A 272 2.58 0.59 5.56
CA GLU A 272 2.02 1.71 6.32
C GLU A 272 2.56 1.73 7.74
N MET A 273 3.10 2.88 8.16
CA MET A 273 3.61 3.11 9.51
C MET A 273 2.77 4.16 10.23
N ILE A 274 1.91 3.72 11.15
CA ILE A 274 1.02 4.60 11.91
C ILE A 274 1.78 5.21 13.07
N GLU A 275 1.74 6.56 13.19
CA GLU A 275 2.39 7.32 14.26
C GLU A 275 3.90 7.01 14.43
N ILE A 276 4.60 6.95 13.30
CA ILE A 276 6.00 6.52 13.21
C ILE A 276 6.95 7.23 14.19
N LEU A 277 6.70 8.50 14.53
CA LEU A 277 7.59 9.25 15.41
C LEU A 277 7.41 8.94 16.90
N LYS A 278 6.47 8.06 17.24
CA LYS A 278 6.30 7.55 18.61
C LYS A 278 7.12 6.29 18.88
N VAL A 279 7.60 5.59 17.84
CA VAL A 279 8.39 4.37 18.00
C VAL A 279 9.82 4.67 18.44
N LYS A 280 10.51 3.66 18.99
CA LYS A 280 11.92 3.76 19.36
C LYS A 280 12.79 4.04 18.12
N ARG A 281 13.90 4.75 18.30
CA ARG A 281 14.81 5.11 17.20
C ARG A 281 15.34 3.92 16.40
N GLU A 282 15.51 2.77 17.03
CA GLU A 282 15.95 1.53 16.39
C GLU A 282 15.05 1.14 15.21
N PHE A 283 13.73 1.33 15.36
CA PHE A 283 12.77 1.12 14.27
C PHE A 283 13.00 2.09 13.11
N LEU A 284 13.26 3.37 13.43
CA LEU A 284 13.50 4.39 12.40
C LEU A 284 14.75 4.08 11.60
N TYR A 285 15.85 3.66 12.26
CA TYR A 285 17.08 3.27 11.57
C TYR A 285 16.90 2.05 10.68
N LEU A 286 16.13 1.05 11.13
CA LEU A 286 15.81 -0.13 10.33
C LEU A 286 15.02 0.27 9.06
N LEU A 287 13.99 1.09 9.21
CA LEU A 287 13.17 1.56 8.09
C LEU A 287 13.97 2.40 7.10
N LEU A 288 14.90 3.22 7.58
CA LEU A 288 15.78 3.99 6.71
C LEU A 288 16.76 3.12 5.93
N THR A 289 17.32 2.12 6.57
CA THR A 289 18.16 1.13 5.88
C THR A 289 17.33 0.41 4.81
N LEU A 290 16.12 0.00 5.14
CA LEU A 290 15.22 -0.65 4.22
C LEU A 290 14.87 0.24 3.00
N THR A 291 14.54 1.52 3.21
CA THR A 291 14.26 2.44 2.09
C THR A 291 15.47 2.71 1.21
N GLN A 292 16.67 2.84 1.79
CA GLN A 292 17.88 3.17 1.06
C GLN A 292 18.53 2.00 0.35
N GLU A 293 18.62 0.87 1.04
CA GLU A 293 19.37 -0.29 0.58
C GLU A 293 18.48 -1.43 0.08
N LYS A 294 17.15 -1.30 0.26
CA LYS A 294 16.18 -2.34 -0.12
C LYS A 294 16.50 -3.69 0.50
N ASN A 295 17.03 -3.70 1.71
CA ASN A 295 17.32 -4.91 2.44
C ASN A 295 17.09 -4.76 3.94
N VAL A 296 16.87 -5.90 4.59
CA VAL A 296 16.80 -6.03 6.04
C VAL A 296 17.87 -6.99 6.51
N LYS A 297 18.60 -6.58 7.53
CA LYS A 297 19.57 -7.40 8.19
C LYS A 297 18.97 -7.96 9.47
N VAL A 298 18.74 -9.26 9.49
CA VAL A 298 18.34 -10.01 10.67
C VAL A 298 19.55 -10.78 11.18
N SER A 299 19.82 -10.75 12.49
CA SER A 299 20.92 -11.53 13.07
C SER A 299 20.73 -13.02 12.74
N ARG A 300 21.75 -13.69 12.24
CA ARG A 300 21.82 -15.10 11.85
C ARG A 300 21.53 -15.41 10.39
N PHE A 301 20.90 -14.51 9.61
CA PHE A 301 20.60 -14.76 8.19
C PHE A 301 21.39 -13.82 7.27
N PRO A 302 21.61 -14.20 6.00
CA PRO A 302 22.03 -13.27 4.97
C PRO A 302 21.07 -12.10 4.84
N LEU A 303 21.49 -11.03 4.16
CA LEU A 303 20.63 -9.90 3.86
C LEU A 303 19.37 -10.37 3.13
N ILE A 304 18.22 -9.88 3.59
CA ILE A 304 16.93 -10.17 2.99
C ILE A 304 16.56 -8.97 2.11
N HIS A 305 16.52 -9.17 0.80
CA HIS A 305 16.11 -8.13 -0.12
C HIS A 305 14.59 -7.97 -0.07
N LEU A 306 14.15 -6.71 0.10
CA LEU A 306 12.73 -6.32 0.12
C LEU A 306 12.54 -5.07 -0.72
N ASP A 307 11.64 -5.12 -1.68
CA ASP A 307 11.24 -3.95 -2.45
C ASP A 307 9.83 -3.52 -2.04
N GLU A 308 9.76 -2.49 -1.24
CA GLU A 308 8.53 -1.93 -0.74
C GLU A 308 8.57 -0.41 -0.68
N THR A 309 7.41 0.21 -0.70
CA THR A 309 7.24 1.64 -0.50
C THR A 309 6.75 1.92 0.91
N ILE A 310 7.49 2.73 1.67
CA ILE A 310 7.11 3.05 3.05
C ILE A 310 6.35 4.38 3.07
N ILE A 311 5.10 4.31 3.56
CA ILE A 311 4.26 5.48 3.82
C ILE A 311 4.00 5.56 5.32
N ALA A 312 4.47 6.65 5.91
CA ALA A 312 4.31 6.88 7.32
C ALA A 312 3.42 8.10 7.58
N HIS A 313 2.77 8.14 8.72
CA HIS A 313 2.04 9.33 9.11
C HIS A 313 2.24 9.68 10.58
N THR A 314 2.16 10.99 10.87
CA THR A 314 2.35 11.55 12.19
C THR A 314 1.54 12.84 12.34
N ASN A 315 1.48 13.36 13.55
CA ASN A 315 0.88 14.67 13.85
C ASN A 315 1.93 15.75 14.08
N LEU A 316 1.49 17.01 14.05
CA LEU A 316 2.38 18.16 14.22
C LEU A 316 3.07 18.21 15.59
N ALA A 317 2.40 17.78 16.65
CA ALA A 317 2.96 17.81 18.00
C ALA A 317 4.15 16.85 18.12
N GLU A 318 4.00 15.62 17.63
CA GLU A 318 5.08 14.63 17.62
C GLU A 318 6.23 15.05 16.69
N PHE A 319 5.89 15.61 15.52
CA PHE A 319 6.88 16.12 14.59
C PHE A 319 7.70 17.28 15.17
N ASN A 320 7.07 18.24 15.84
CA ASN A 320 7.76 19.34 16.51
C ASN A 320 8.66 18.85 17.67
N ARG A 321 8.23 17.82 18.40
CA ARG A 321 9.06 17.19 19.43
C ARG A 321 10.30 16.52 18.78
N PHE A 322 10.09 15.79 17.71
CA PHE A 322 11.16 15.12 16.96
C PHE A 322 12.21 16.12 16.43
N LEU A 323 11.78 17.30 15.97
CA LEU A 323 12.68 18.37 15.50
C LEU A 323 13.57 18.97 16.59
N GLN A 324 13.16 18.92 17.85
CA GLN A 324 13.95 19.48 18.97
C GLN A 324 15.20 18.63 19.28
N GLU A 325 15.23 17.40 18.85
CA GLU A 325 16.33 16.49 19.09
C GLU A 325 17.33 16.53 17.92
N LYS A 326 18.51 17.12 18.13
CA LYS A 326 19.55 17.27 17.09
C LYS A 326 19.96 15.97 16.41
N GLU A 327 19.87 14.86 17.13
CA GLU A 327 20.25 13.53 16.63
C GLU A 327 19.29 13.04 15.51
N ASN A 328 18.14 13.67 15.35
CA ASN A 328 17.14 13.31 14.35
C ASN A 328 17.36 13.98 12.98
N GLU A 329 18.34 14.88 12.83
CA GLU A 329 18.61 15.58 11.57
C GLU A 329 18.90 14.60 10.43
N ALA A 330 19.73 13.59 10.67
CA ALA A 330 20.05 12.55 9.69
C ALA A 330 18.85 11.69 9.29
N LEU A 331 17.83 11.57 10.16
CA LEU A 331 16.57 10.89 9.88
C LEU A 331 15.66 11.74 9.01
N LEU A 332 15.61 13.06 9.25
CA LEU A 332 14.82 14.00 8.48
C LEU A 332 15.22 14.07 7.01
N ASP A 333 16.53 14.05 6.72
CA ASP A 333 17.06 14.08 5.35
C ASP A 333 16.62 12.88 4.51
N ARG A 334 16.19 11.82 5.17
CA ARG A 334 15.73 10.57 4.54
C ARG A 334 14.22 10.46 4.45
N MET A 335 13.50 11.55 4.73
CA MET A 335 12.03 11.62 4.67
C MET A 335 11.60 12.65 3.64
N VAL A 336 10.59 12.32 2.86
CA VAL A 336 9.84 13.27 2.04
C VAL A 336 8.58 13.65 2.80
N ILE A 337 8.49 14.90 3.24
CA ILE A 337 7.40 15.36 4.09
C ILE A 337 6.32 16.01 3.24
N VAL A 338 5.12 15.43 3.28
CA VAL A 338 3.92 15.99 2.67
C VAL A 338 2.97 16.47 3.77
N LYS A 339 2.74 17.78 3.81
CA LYS A 339 1.79 18.39 4.74
C LYS A 339 0.36 18.18 4.25
N VAL A 340 -0.47 17.58 5.10
CA VAL A 340 -1.90 17.33 4.88
C VAL A 340 -2.69 18.17 5.90
N PRO A 341 -2.99 19.44 5.58
CA PRO A 341 -3.69 20.33 6.50
C PRO A 341 -5.19 19.99 6.56
N TYR A 342 -5.90 20.59 7.51
CA TYR A 342 -7.36 20.66 7.41
C TYR A 342 -7.78 21.46 6.19
N THR A 343 -8.88 21.08 5.55
CA THR A 343 -9.53 21.97 4.59
C THR A 343 -10.05 23.24 5.29
N LEU A 344 -9.86 24.37 4.65
CA LEU A 344 -10.43 25.67 5.05
C LEU A 344 -11.52 26.13 4.07
N SER A 345 -11.90 25.29 3.12
CA SER A 345 -12.99 25.50 2.17
C SER A 345 -14.29 24.95 2.77
N TYR A 346 -15.25 25.82 3.09
CA TYR A 346 -16.55 25.36 3.61
C TYR A 346 -17.32 24.51 2.59
N LYS A 347 -17.09 24.74 1.30
CA LYS A 347 -17.69 23.95 0.23
C LYS A 347 -17.19 22.51 0.23
N ASP A 348 -15.90 22.31 0.42
CA ASP A 348 -15.29 20.98 0.47
C ASP A 348 -15.63 20.26 1.77
N GLU A 349 -15.64 20.98 2.90
CA GLU A 349 -16.10 20.44 4.18
C GLU A 349 -17.57 20.00 4.10
N ALA A 350 -18.45 20.79 3.45
CA ALA A 350 -19.83 20.40 3.22
C ALA A 350 -19.95 19.16 2.30
N ARG A 351 -19.04 18.96 1.32
CA ARG A 351 -18.95 17.74 0.52
C ARG A 351 -18.59 16.53 1.37
N ILE A 352 -17.64 16.68 2.30
CA ILE A 352 -17.27 15.63 3.26
C ILE A 352 -18.49 15.24 4.10
N TYR A 353 -19.21 16.21 4.65
CA TYR A 353 -20.41 15.93 5.45
C TYR A 353 -21.53 15.28 4.63
N ARG A 354 -21.75 15.74 3.41
CA ARG A 354 -22.76 15.14 2.50
C ARG A 354 -22.45 13.67 2.26
N LYS A 355 -21.17 13.32 2.03
CA LYS A 355 -20.74 11.95 1.85
C LYS A 355 -20.98 11.12 3.11
N LEU A 356 -20.59 11.60 4.29
CA LEU A 356 -20.78 10.91 5.57
C LEU A 356 -22.27 10.66 5.86
N VAL A 357 -23.10 11.66 5.62
CA VAL A 357 -24.55 11.58 5.82
C VAL A 357 -25.19 10.59 4.83
N SER A 358 -24.80 10.63 3.55
CA SER A 358 -25.35 9.72 2.54
C SER A 358 -24.98 8.25 2.78
N SER A 359 -23.84 7.98 3.39
CA SER A 359 -23.39 6.62 3.73
C SER A 359 -24.02 6.09 5.03
N ALA A 360 -24.50 6.96 5.92
CA ALA A 360 -25.02 6.58 7.23
C ALA A 360 -26.51 6.20 7.15
N SER A 361 -26.82 4.96 7.53
CA SER A 361 -28.21 4.44 7.51
C SER A 361 -29.18 5.23 8.38
N ALA A 362 -28.68 5.85 9.46
CA ALA A 362 -29.46 6.67 10.38
C ALA A 362 -30.11 7.91 9.70
N PHE A 363 -29.52 8.42 8.63
CA PHE A 363 -30.01 9.61 7.94
C PHE A 363 -30.89 9.32 6.72
N LYS A 364 -31.06 8.05 6.32
CA LYS A 364 -31.85 7.68 5.12
C LYS A 364 -33.31 8.15 5.13
N LEU A 365 -33.88 8.32 6.33
CA LEU A 365 -35.29 8.73 6.52
C LEU A 365 -35.41 10.15 7.11
N VAL A 366 -34.30 10.87 7.24
CA VAL A 366 -34.29 12.22 7.84
C VAL A 366 -34.21 13.25 6.71
N HIS A 367 -35.16 14.20 6.71
CA HIS A 367 -35.03 15.35 5.84
C HIS A 367 -33.98 16.30 6.36
N LEU A 368 -32.96 16.57 5.53
CA LEU A 368 -31.90 17.54 5.82
C LEU A 368 -32.15 18.79 4.96
N ASP A 369 -32.29 19.92 5.61
CA ASP A 369 -32.33 21.20 4.90
C ASP A 369 -30.99 21.41 4.12
N PRO A 370 -31.03 21.92 2.88
CA PRO A 370 -29.83 22.12 2.06
C PRO A 370 -28.71 22.91 2.72
N HIS A 371 -29.03 23.87 3.61
CA HIS A 371 -28.07 24.76 4.24
C HIS A 371 -27.49 24.22 5.55
N VAL A 372 -28.05 23.13 6.12
CA VAL A 372 -27.57 22.57 7.41
C VAL A 372 -26.12 22.11 7.31
N LEU A 373 -25.77 21.43 6.24
CA LEU A 373 -24.40 20.92 6.05
C LEU A 373 -23.41 22.06 5.79
N GLU A 374 -23.82 23.11 5.09
CA GLU A 374 -22.96 24.29 4.86
C GLU A 374 -22.75 25.07 6.16
N LEU A 375 -23.78 25.24 6.96
CA LEU A 375 -23.68 25.90 8.27
C LEU A 375 -22.75 25.12 9.21
N ALA A 376 -22.89 23.80 9.27
CA ALA A 376 -22.03 22.92 10.04
C ALA A 376 -20.56 23.02 9.55
N ALA A 377 -20.33 23.07 8.25
CA ALA A 377 -19.02 23.24 7.64
C ALA A 377 -18.37 24.57 8.00
N VAL A 378 -19.12 25.67 7.90
CA VAL A 378 -18.65 27.00 8.32
C VAL A 378 -18.26 27.00 9.79
N PHE A 379 -19.12 26.45 10.66
CA PHE A 379 -18.82 26.35 12.09
C PHE A 379 -17.52 25.55 12.36
N ALA A 380 -17.36 24.39 11.71
CA ALA A 380 -16.15 23.58 11.85
C ALA A 380 -14.89 24.32 11.40
N ILE A 381 -14.95 25.07 10.30
CA ILE A 381 -13.82 25.85 9.83
C ILE A 381 -13.47 26.98 10.80
N LEU A 382 -14.47 27.69 11.33
CA LEU A 382 -14.23 28.75 12.30
C LEU A 382 -13.52 28.24 13.58
N THR A 383 -13.76 27.00 13.97
CA THR A 383 -13.05 26.40 15.12
C THR A 383 -11.58 26.09 14.84
N ARG A 384 -11.20 25.99 13.56
CA ARG A 384 -9.82 25.68 13.11
C ARG A 384 -8.98 26.93 12.82
N LEU A 385 -9.61 28.11 12.75
CA LEU A 385 -8.90 29.36 12.49
C LEU A 385 -8.19 29.86 13.73
N ASP A 386 -6.95 30.32 13.54
CA ASP A 386 -6.19 31.02 14.58
C ASP A 386 -6.72 32.44 14.75
N LYS A 387 -6.45 33.03 15.94
CA LYS A 387 -6.76 34.44 16.15
C LYS A 387 -5.95 35.31 15.19
N PRO A 388 -6.55 36.37 14.61
CA PRO A 388 -5.83 37.29 13.74
C PRO A 388 -4.65 37.93 14.47
N GLN A 389 -3.47 37.87 13.86
CA GLN A 389 -2.23 38.40 14.46
C GLN A 389 -2.07 39.94 14.26
N ARG A 390 -3.05 40.61 13.63
CA ARG A 390 -3.00 42.05 13.43
C ARG A 390 -3.46 42.76 14.70
N GLU A 391 -2.59 43.61 15.29
CA GLU A 391 -2.94 44.52 16.35
C GLU A 391 -4.15 45.39 15.92
N GLY A 392 -5.18 45.46 16.78
CA GLY A 392 -6.38 46.27 16.55
C GLY A 392 -7.59 45.55 15.93
N LEU A 393 -7.48 44.26 15.58
CA LEU A 393 -8.61 43.43 15.15
C LEU A 393 -8.98 42.47 16.28
N ASP A 394 -9.89 42.92 17.14
CA ASP A 394 -10.49 42.06 18.16
C ASP A 394 -11.72 41.36 17.55
N LEU A 395 -11.45 40.30 16.75
CA LEU A 395 -12.50 39.45 16.25
C LEU A 395 -12.72 38.35 17.29
N THR A 396 -13.77 38.43 18.04
CA THR A 396 -14.32 37.30 18.80
C THR A 396 -14.66 36.19 17.84
N LYS A 397 -14.18 34.97 18.10
CA LYS A 397 -14.52 33.75 17.34
C LYS A 397 -16.01 33.53 17.26
#